data_6fccea03def9ba8b62abe797db5a801f
#
_entry.id   6fccea03def9ba8b62abe797db5a801f
#
_cell.length_a   1.000
_cell.length_b   1.000
_cell.length_c   1.000
_cell.angle_alpha   90.00
_cell.angle_beta   90.00
_cell.angle_gamma   90.00
#
_symmetry.space_group_name_H-M   'P 1'
#
loop_
_entity.id
_entity.type
_entity.pdbx_description
1 polymer ?
#
loop_
_entity_poly.entity_id
_entity_poly.type
_entity_poly.pdbx_seq_one_letter_code
_entity_poly.pdbx_strand_id
1 'polypeptide(L)'
;MPSSDLVGREAYIRRITERLTDGNHVLLAGPRRIGKTSLILEVLRRLRRKGALTAYVDCLGATDVRGLGERLVDALLENVSGVERSFEQAKAIAAGMRPTVKVRYEHVELALDLAREKNAQRFFDGALELPRALAARTGKRVVVVFDEFQAAGRLGPRVFDVMRARFQAQRGVAYAFLGSEEGILEELFSEKGRAFYRFAVPIDLADAGGNRFGIAPDDWLEYLREKFAVRKIAIDDVSVDRLLDATGGHPQDTMQLCAALYYLMRDAGQRVVSADHVAVAYEQALRELERPFALHWSELGTQKYLQQVAKRIAHGVVLYAADSGVPRPEVLRALESLRARGLVTRLGRGRYEFVEPMFGEYVRRMDESLAGTVPR
;
A
#
# COMPACT_ATOMS: atom_id res chain seq x y z
N MET A 1 10.34 -7.11 -6.05
CA MET A 1 11.05 -7.55 -4.84
C MET A 1 11.15 -9.07 -4.83
N PRO A 2 12.29 -9.66 -4.49
CA PRO A 2 12.38 -11.10 -4.22
C PRO A 2 11.52 -11.46 -3.01
N SER A 3 10.99 -12.68 -2.96
CA SER A 3 10.20 -13.16 -1.80
C SER A 3 10.99 -13.16 -0.48
N SER A 4 12.32 -13.21 -0.57
CA SER A 4 13.24 -13.11 0.56
C SER A 4 13.28 -11.74 1.24
N ASP A 5 12.61 -10.73 0.67
CA ASP A 5 12.56 -9.38 1.24
C ASP A 5 11.22 -9.07 1.93
N LEU A 6 10.36 -10.08 2.09
CA LEU A 6 9.07 -9.98 2.78
C LEU A 6 9.18 -10.54 4.19
N VAL A 7 9.68 -9.73 5.10
CA VAL A 7 9.89 -10.09 6.51
C VAL A 7 8.57 -10.42 7.19
N GLY A 8 8.48 -11.57 7.86
CA GLY A 8 7.34 -11.96 8.72
C GLY A 8 5.99 -12.08 8.01
N ARG A 9 5.95 -12.15 6.67
CA ARG A 9 4.69 -12.11 5.91
C ARG A 9 4.16 -13.48 5.46
N GLU A 10 4.87 -14.56 5.72
CA GLU A 10 4.55 -15.87 5.17
C GLU A 10 3.15 -16.37 5.56
N ALA A 11 2.74 -16.18 6.80
CA ALA A 11 1.41 -16.57 7.28
C ALA A 11 0.28 -15.79 6.54
N TYR A 12 0.48 -14.49 6.33
CA TYR A 12 -0.47 -13.66 5.58
C TYR A 12 -0.53 -14.05 4.11
N ILE A 13 0.63 -14.27 3.47
CA ILE A 13 0.71 -14.69 2.06
C ILE A 13 -0.03 -16.01 1.87
N ARG A 14 0.19 -16.99 2.75
CA ARG A 14 -0.51 -18.27 2.71
C ARG A 14 -2.02 -18.09 2.86
N ARG A 15 -2.47 -17.39 3.91
CA ARG A 15 -3.89 -17.15 4.21
C ARG A 15 -4.61 -16.44 3.06
N ILE A 16 -4.00 -15.41 2.47
CA ILE A 16 -4.57 -14.66 1.34
C ILE A 16 -4.60 -15.54 0.08
N THR A 17 -3.51 -16.28 -0.19
CA THR A 17 -3.45 -17.19 -1.33
C THR A 17 -4.55 -18.26 -1.27
N GLU A 18 -4.77 -18.87 -0.11
CA GLU A 18 -5.84 -19.86 0.10
C GLU A 18 -7.22 -19.23 -0.15
N ARG A 19 -7.53 -18.08 0.48
CA ARG A 19 -8.82 -17.40 0.29
C ARG A 19 -9.12 -17.06 -1.16
N LEU A 20 -8.15 -16.51 -1.88
CA LEU A 20 -8.32 -16.15 -3.29
C LEU A 20 -8.44 -17.40 -4.17
N THR A 21 -7.75 -18.49 -3.84
CA THR A 21 -7.89 -19.79 -4.53
C THR A 21 -9.30 -20.34 -4.36
N ASP A 22 -9.88 -20.23 -3.17
CA ASP A 22 -11.25 -20.68 -2.85
C ASP A 22 -12.33 -19.78 -3.46
N GLY A 23 -11.94 -18.62 -4.02
CA GLY A 23 -12.86 -17.67 -4.65
C GLY A 23 -13.41 -16.62 -3.69
N ASN A 24 -12.88 -16.53 -2.47
CA ASN A 24 -13.24 -15.46 -1.54
C ASN A 24 -12.53 -14.16 -1.94
N HIS A 25 -13.23 -13.04 -1.76
CA HIS A 25 -12.63 -11.73 -1.95
C HIS A 25 -11.95 -11.27 -0.66
N VAL A 26 -10.85 -10.50 -0.79
CA VAL A 26 -10.10 -9.99 0.37
C VAL A 26 -9.95 -8.48 0.31
N LEU A 27 -9.95 -7.85 1.47
CA LEU A 27 -9.63 -6.44 1.68
C LEU A 27 -8.35 -6.35 2.51
N LEU A 28 -7.34 -5.65 2.01
CA LEU A 28 -6.09 -5.39 2.69
C LEU A 28 -5.94 -3.87 2.89
N ALA A 29 -6.63 -3.36 3.89
CA ALA A 29 -6.53 -1.97 4.31
C ALA A 29 -5.40 -1.82 5.34
N GLY A 30 -4.77 -0.67 5.35
CA GLY A 30 -3.70 -0.38 6.31
C GLY A 30 -2.86 0.81 5.88
N PRO A 31 -2.04 1.37 6.78
CA PRO A 31 -1.23 2.54 6.50
C PRO A 31 -0.36 2.41 5.26
N ARG A 32 0.13 3.53 4.74
CA ARG A 32 1.12 3.53 3.66
C ARG A 32 2.42 2.90 4.12
N ARG A 33 3.19 2.33 3.16
CA ARG A 33 4.57 1.86 3.35
C ARG A 33 4.75 0.67 4.30
N ILE A 34 3.66 -0.01 4.70
CA ILE A 34 3.74 -1.26 5.50
C ILE A 34 3.92 -2.53 4.66
N GLY A 35 4.08 -2.40 3.33
CA GLY A 35 4.36 -3.51 2.44
C GLY A 35 3.15 -4.24 1.84
N LYS A 36 1.94 -3.65 1.84
CA LYS A 36 0.72 -4.25 1.25
C LYS A 36 0.91 -4.68 -0.20
N THR A 37 1.40 -3.77 -1.04
CA THR A 37 1.65 -4.02 -2.47
C THR A 37 2.68 -5.14 -2.67
N SER A 38 3.79 -5.13 -1.92
CA SER A 38 4.81 -6.18 -2.00
C SER A 38 4.26 -7.54 -1.61
N LEU A 39 3.43 -7.60 -0.56
CA LEU A 39 2.79 -8.81 -0.10
C LEU A 39 1.83 -9.38 -1.16
N ILE A 40 0.96 -8.54 -1.73
CA ILE A 40 -0.01 -9.01 -2.72
C ILE A 40 0.65 -9.43 -4.04
N LEU A 41 1.73 -8.77 -4.45
CA LEU A 41 2.50 -9.19 -5.64
C LEU A 41 3.10 -10.60 -5.47
N GLU A 42 3.58 -10.94 -4.26
CA GLU A 42 4.03 -12.30 -3.95
C GLU A 42 2.87 -13.30 -3.95
N VAL A 43 1.70 -12.92 -3.41
CA VAL A 43 0.48 -13.74 -3.49
C VAL A 43 0.13 -14.02 -4.96
N LEU A 44 0.12 -12.99 -5.82
CA LEU A 44 -0.16 -13.17 -7.25
C LEU A 44 0.87 -14.08 -7.92
N ARG A 45 2.16 -13.96 -7.58
CA ARG A 45 3.22 -14.84 -8.08
C ARG A 45 2.95 -16.31 -7.70
N ARG A 46 2.51 -16.57 -6.45
CA ARG A 46 2.16 -17.93 -6.01
C ARG A 46 0.91 -18.46 -6.70
N LEU A 47 -0.10 -17.63 -6.88
CA LEU A 47 -1.33 -18.00 -7.60
C LEU A 47 -1.04 -18.34 -9.07
N ARG A 48 -0.17 -17.58 -9.75
CA ARG A 48 0.29 -17.89 -11.12
C ARG A 48 0.95 -19.25 -11.20
N ARG A 49 1.82 -19.58 -10.24
CA ARG A 49 2.47 -20.90 -10.17
C ARG A 49 1.47 -22.05 -9.98
N LYS A 50 0.32 -21.78 -9.37
CA LYS A 50 -0.80 -22.71 -9.23
C LYS A 50 -1.73 -22.71 -10.46
N GLY A 51 -1.39 -21.97 -11.51
CA GLY A 51 -2.15 -21.94 -12.77
C GLY A 51 -3.27 -20.92 -12.84
N ALA A 52 -3.46 -20.06 -11.84
CA ALA A 52 -4.44 -18.99 -11.91
C ALA A 52 -4.00 -17.87 -12.85
N LEU A 53 -4.96 -17.23 -13.51
CA LEU A 53 -4.76 -15.97 -14.21
C LEU A 53 -4.84 -14.83 -13.21
N THR A 54 -3.92 -13.88 -13.29
CA THR A 54 -3.86 -12.79 -12.30
C THR A 54 -3.76 -11.45 -13.00
N ALA A 55 -4.36 -10.41 -12.42
CA ALA A 55 -4.21 -9.03 -12.86
C ALA A 55 -3.94 -8.12 -11.66
N TYR A 56 -3.06 -7.14 -11.84
CA TYR A 56 -2.78 -6.10 -10.85
C TYR A 56 -3.08 -4.74 -11.46
N VAL A 57 -3.99 -4.00 -10.85
CA VAL A 57 -4.47 -2.70 -11.33
C VAL A 57 -4.21 -1.65 -10.25
N ASP A 58 -3.34 -0.68 -10.54
CA ASP A 58 -3.16 0.50 -9.73
C ASP A 58 -4.22 1.56 -10.10
N CYS A 59 -5.14 1.84 -9.16
CA CYS A 59 -6.21 2.80 -9.38
C CYS A 59 -5.76 4.27 -9.35
N LEU A 60 -4.63 4.59 -8.69
CA LEU A 60 -4.11 5.97 -8.62
C LEU A 60 -3.77 6.54 -10.00
N GLY A 61 -3.30 5.71 -10.91
CA GLY A 61 -2.91 6.15 -12.22
C GLY A 61 -4.06 6.32 -13.22
N ALA A 62 -5.32 6.07 -12.82
CA ALA A 62 -6.48 6.27 -13.68
C ALA A 62 -7.01 7.70 -13.55
N THR A 63 -7.22 8.38 -14.69
CA THR A 63 -7.77 9.74 -14.74
C THR A 63 -9.28 9.77 -14.99
N ASP A 64 -9.83 8.69 -15.56
CA ASP A 64 -11.23 8.49 -15.84
C ASP A 64 -11.59 7.00 -15.86
N VAL A 65 -12.86 6.67 -16.03
CA VAL A 65 -13.36 5.28 -16.03
C VAL A 65 -12.79 4.48 -17.20
N ARG A 66 -12.55 5.12 -18.36
CA ARG A 66 -11.94 4.45 -19.50
C ARG A 66 -10.50 4.04 -19.18
N GLY A 67 -9.71 4.95 -18.61
CA GLY A 67 -8.32 4.68 -18.19
C GLY A 67 -8.24 3.56 -17.15
N LEU A 68 -9.19 3.48 -16.21
CA LEU A 68 -9.26 2.36 -15.27
C LEU A 68 -9.58 1.04 -15.99
N GLY A 69 -10.51 1.07 -16.94
CA GLY A 69 -10.83 -0.09 -17.77
C GLY A 69 -9.65 -0.55 -18.63
N GLU A 70 -8.91 0.37 -19.25
CA GLU A 70 -7.70 0.07 -20.04
C GLU A 70 -6.63 -0.62 -19.20
N ARG A 71 -6.35 -0.12 -17.99
CA ARG A 71 -5.42 -0.76 -17.04
C ARG A 71 -5.84 -2.17 -16.66
N LEU A 72 -7.13 -2.40 -16.46
CA LEU A 72 -7.66 -3.74 -16.16
C LEU A 72 -7.46 -4.70 -17.35
N VAL A 73 -7.77 -4.25 -18.57
CA VAL A 73 -7.58 -5.04 -19.79
C VAL A 73 -6.10 -5.37 -20.00
N ASP A 74 -5.20 -4.38 -19.88
CA ASP A 74 -3.77 -4.56 -20.01
C ASP A 74 -3.24 -5.59 -18.99
N ALA A 75 -3.59 -5.44 -17.71
CA ALA A 75 -3.15 -6.34 -16.65
C ALA A 75 -3.65 -7.79 -16.82
N LEU A 76 -4.84 -7.98 -17.39
CA LEU A 76 -5.38 -9.30 -17.70
C LEU A 76 -4.66 -9.94 -18.89
N LEU A 77 -4.38 -9.18 -19.94
CA LEU A 77 -3.75 -9.68 -21.15
C LEU A 77 -2.27 -10.03 -20.99
N GLU A 78 -1.52 -9.28 -20.17
CA GLU A 78 -0.12 -9.57 -19.84
C GLU A 78 0.09 -10.99 -19.33
N ASN A 79 -0.88 -11.53 -18.59
CA ASN A 79 -0.77 -12.83 -17.94
C ASN A 79 -1.39 -13.99 -18.74
N VAL A 80 -2.16 -13.69 -19.78
CA VAL A 80 -2.81 -14.71 -20.63
C VAL A 80 -1.93 -15.08 -21.82
N SER A 81 -1.22 -14.12 -22.40
CA SER A 81 -0.54 -14.28 -23.67
C SER A 81 0.97 -14.54 -23.57
N GLY A 82 1.59 -14.29 -22.40
CA GLY A 82 3.06 -14.30 -22.27
C GLY A 82 3.78 -13.27 -23.15
N VAL A 83 3.02 -12.35 -23.77
CA VAL A 83 3.51 -11.32 -24.68
C VAL A 83 3.16 -9.96 -24.11
N GLU A 84 4.14 -9.19 -23.70
CA GLU A 84 4.05 -7.87 -23.06
C GLU A 84 3.32 -6.78 -23.86
N ARG A 85 2.74 -7.07 -25.04
CA ARG A 85 2.26 -6.07 -26.00
C ARG A 85 0.85 -6.32 -26.55
N SER A 86 0.06 -7.20 -25.96
CA SER A 86 -1.18 -7.67 -26.61
C SER A 86 -2.26 -6.60 -26.77
N PHE A 87 -2.40 -5.66 -25.82
CA PHE A 87 -3.45 -4.65 -25.92
C PHE A 87 -3.06 -3.48 -26.81
N GLU A 88 -1.82 -3.00 -26.75
CA GLU A 88 -1.32 -2.01 -27.72
C GLU A 88 -1.36 -2.56 -29.16
N GLN A 89 -1.08 -3.84 -29.35
CA GLN A 89 -1.26 -4.49 -30.65
C GLN A 89 -2.74 -4.59 -31.05
N ALA A 90 -3.62 -4.90 -30.09
CA ALA A 90 -5.07 -4.88 -30.34
C ALA A 90 -5.57 -3.50 -30.73
N LYS A 91 -5.12 -2.44 -30.05
CA LYS A 91 -5.41 -1.03 -30.43
C LYS A 91 -4.90 -0.69 -31.83
N ALA A 92 -3.65 -1.09 -32.16
CA ALA A 92 -3.05 -0.85 -33.48
C ALA A 92 -3.84 -1.56 -34.59
N ILE A 93 -4.28 -2.81 -34.37
CA ILE A 93 -5.11 -3.56 -35.31
C ILE A 93 -6.50 -2.91 -35.45
N ALA A 94 -7.10 -2.48 -34.37
CA ALA A 94 -8.39 -1.79 -34.36
C ALA A 94 -8.31 -0.44 -35.10
N ALA A 95 -7.14 0.22 -35.09
CA ALA A 95 -6.85 1.46 -35.85
C ALA A 95 -6.51 1.20 -37.33
N GLY A 96 -6.60 -0.03 -37.83
CA GLY A 96 -6.35 -0.39 -39.21
C GLY A 96 -4.88 -0.69 -39.57
N MET A 97 -3.99 -0.77 -38.61
CA MET A 97 -2.59 -1.17 -38.82
C MET A 97 -2.49 -2.68 -39.02
N ARG A 98 -1.72 -3.11 -40.02
CA ARG A 98 -1.50 -4.54 -40.25
C ARG A 98 -0.57 -5.12 -39.18
N PRO A 99 -0.94 -6.22 -38.50
CA PRO A 99 -0.07 -6.83 -37.51
C PRO A 99 1.15 -7.46 -38.17
N THR A 100 2.30 -7.21 -37.57
CA THR A 100 3.58 -7.81 -38.03
C THR A 100 3.73 -9.30 -37.60
N VAL A 101 2.85 -9.76 -36.70
CA VAL A 101 2.85 -11.14 -36.18
C VAL A 101 1.42 -11.70 -36.21
N LYS A 102 1.23 -12.92 -36.68
CA LYS A 102 -0.04 -13.65 -36.60
C LYS A 102 -0.35 -13.96 -35.12
N VAL A 103 -1.18 -13.15 -34.49
CA VAL A 103 -1.65 -13.39 -33.11
C VAL A 103 -2.78 -14.41 -33.17
N ARG A 104 -2.51 -15.64 -32.69
CA ARG A 104 -3.42 -16.79 -32.75
C ARG A 104 -4.00 -17.09 -31.37
N TYR A 105 -4.70 -16.11 -30.76
CA TYR A 105 -5.31 -16.32 -29.44
C TYR A 105 -6.73 -15.76 -29.39
N GLU A 106 -7.69 -16.63 -29.09
CA GLU A 106 -9.13 -16.31 -28.90
C GLU A 106 -9.39 -15.21 -27.86
N HIS A 107 -8.42 -14.97 -26.97
CA HIS A 107 -8.51 -13.93 -25.92
C HIS A 107 -8.30 -12.51 -26.47
N VAL A 108 -7.63 -12.39 -27.62
CA VAL A 108 -7.38 -11.11 -28.28
C VAL A 108 -8.63 -10.59 -28.98
N GLU A 109 -9.54 -11.46 -29.39
CA GLU A 109 -10.82 -11.04 -30.00
C GLU A 109 -11.68 -10.22 -29.03
N LEU A 110 -11.76 -10.64 -27.76
CA LEU A 110 -12.47 -9.86 -26.73
C LEU A 110 -11.85 -8.48 -26.50
N ALA A 111 -10.53 -8.42 -26.51
CA ALA A 111 -9.81 -7.15 -26.36
C ALA A 111 -9.95 -6.26 -27.60
N LEU A 112 -10.02 -6.86 -28.81
CA LEU A 112 -10.26 -6.12 -30.07
C LEU A 112 -11.64 -5.50 -30.12
N ASP A 113 -12.67 -6.23 -29.67
CA ASP A 113 -14.02 -5.70 -29.63
C ASP A 113 -14.14 -4.54 -28.63
N LEU A 114 -13.48 -4.66 -27.48
CA LEU A 114 -13.37 -3.57 -26.51
C LEU A 114 -12.60 -2.38 -27.07
N ALA A 115 -11.49 -2.61 -27.78
CA ALA A 115 -10.67 -1.53 -28.35
C ALA A 115 -11.43 -0.68 -29.38
N ARG A 116 -12.46 -1.24 -30.03
CA ARG A 116 -13.35 -0.52 -30.97
C ARG A 116 -14.42 0.33 -30.29
N GLU A 117 -14.71 0.08 -29.00
CA GLU A 117 -15.75 0.83 -28.26
C GLU A 117 -15.24 2.24 -27.94
N LYS A 118 -15.94 3.25 -28.47
CA LYS A 118 -15.60 4.67 -28.29
C LYS A 118 -16.23 5.29 -27.05
N ASN A 119 -17.36 4.74 -26.58
CA ASN A 119 -18.02 5.24 -25.37
C ASN A 119 -17.28 4.76 -24.14
N ALA A 120 -16.77 5.67 -23.32
CA ALA A 120 -15.96 5.38 -22.15
C ALA A 120 -16.69 4.47 -21.13
N GLN A 121 -17.99 4.71 -20.90
CA GLN A 121 -18.76 3.91 -19.94
C GLN A 121 -18.99 2.49 -20.47
N ARG A 122 -19.35 2.31 -21.74
CA ARG A 122 -19.52 0.99 -22.35
C ARG A 122 -18.21 0.20 -22.39
N PHE A 123 -17.10 0.91 -22.69
CA PHE A 123 -15.77 0.31 -22.60
C PHE A 123 -15.49 -0.19 -21.20
N PHE A 124 -15.72 0.64 -20.18
CA PHE A 124 -15.50 0.29 -18.78
C PHE A 124 -16.35 -0.91 -18.36
N ASP A 125 -17.63 -0.90 -18.69
CA ASP A 125 -18.54 -2.03 -18.43
C ASP A 125 -18.05 -3.34 -19.07
N GLY A 126 -17.59 -3.29 -20.31
CA GLY A 126 -16.99 -4.42 -21.01
C GLY A 126 -15.67 -4.89 -20.39
N ALA A 127 -14.80 -3.95 -19.97
CA ALA A 127 -13.56 -4.27 -19.28
C ALA A 127 -13.81 -5.00 -17.95
N LEU A 128 -14.85 -4.59 -17.20
CA LEU A 128 -15.25 -5.25 -15.96
C LEU A 128 -15.82 -6.68 -16.18
N GLU A 129 -16.32 -7.00 -17.37
CA GLU A 129 -16.82 -8.35 -17.71
C GLU A 129 -15.69 -9.29 -18.19
N LEU A 130 -14.55 -8.75 -18.61
CA LEU A 130 -13.44 -9.53 -19.16
C LEU A 130 -12.90 -10.61 -18.19
N PRO A 131 -12.75 -10.39 -16.88
CA PRO A 131 -12.29 -11.43 -15.95
C PRO A 131 -13.20 -12.67 -15.96
N ARG A 132 -14.52 -12.48 -15.97
CA ARG A 132 -15.50 -13.56 -16.05
C ARG A 132 -15.40 -14.32 -17.39
N ALA A 133 -15.29 -13.59 -18.48
CA ALA A 133 -15.18 -14.20 -19.80
C ALA A 133 -13.88 -15.04 -19.92
N LEU A 134 -12.78 -14.57 -19.37
CA LEU A 134 -11.53 -15.33 -19.32
C LEU A 134 -11.64 -16.56 -18.41
N ALA A 135 -12.26 -16.45 -17.25
CA ALA A 135 -12.50 -17.59 -16.36
C ALA A 135 -13.33 -18.68 -17.05
N ALA A 136 -14.43 -18.29 -17.70
CA ALA A 136 -15.32 -19.23 -18.41
C ALA A 136 -14.61 -19.90 -19.59
N ARG A 137 -13.82 -19.18 -20.37
CA ARG A 137 -13.11 -19.73 -21.54
C ARG A 137 -11.93 -20.62 -21.18
N THR A 138 -11.18 -20.26 -20.15
CA THR A 138 -9.96 -20.98 -19.78
C THR A 138 -10.18 -22.10 -18.76
N GLY A 139 -11.32 -22.09 -18.07
CA GLY A 139 -11.58 -22.96 -16.91
C GLY A 139 -10.68 -22.65 -15.70
N LYS A 140 -9.87 -21.58 -15.76
CA LYS A 140 -8.95 -21.20 -14.71
C LYS A 140 -9.56 -20.16 -13.75
N ARG A 141 -9.12 -20.17 -12.50
CA ARG A 141 -9.40 -19.07 -11.58
C ARG A 141 -8.75 -17.78 -12.09
N VAL A 142 -9.51 -16.70 -12.10
CA VAL A 142 -9.00 -15.35 -12.37
C VAL A 142 -8.95 -14.59 -11.06
N VAL A 143 -7.83 -13.96 -10.76
CA VAL A 143 -7.66 -13.13 -9.56
C VAL A 143 -7.28 -11.72 -9.99
N VAL A 144 -8.10 -10.74 -9.61
CA VAL A 144 -7.87 -9.33 -9.92
C VAL A 144 -7.59 -8.57 -8.63
N VAL A 145 -6.50 -7.83 -8.62
CA VAL A 145 -6.12 -6.93 -7.53
C VAL A 145 -6.35 -5.50 -7.97
N PHE A 146 -7.07 -4.74 -7.15
CA PHE A 146 -7.17 -3.29 -7.26
C PHE A 146 -6.38 -2.67 -6.11
N ASP A 147 -5.25 -2.05 -6.42
CA ASP A 147 -4.43 -1.30 -5.45
C ASP A 147 -4.84 0.16 -5.42
N GLU A 148 -4.73 0.81 -4.24
CA GLU A 148 -5.23 2.14 -3.95
C GLU A 148 -6.69 2.32 -4.40
N PHE A 149 -7.53 1.33 -4.05
CA PHE A 149 -8.91 1.18 -4.54
C PHE A 149 -9.79 2.39 -4.27
N GLN A 150 -9.55 3.11 -3.17
CA GLN A 150 -10.28 4.35 -2.85
C GLN A 150 -10.15 5.41 -3.96
N ALA A 151 -9.06 5.41 -4.73
CA ALA A 151 -8.86 6.34 -5.84
C ALA A 151 -9.90 6.17 -6.96
N ALA A 152 -10.43 4.96 -7.15
CA ALA A 152 -11.48 4.71 -8.14
C ALA A 152 -12.75 5.56 -7.88
N GLY A 153 -13.04 5.89 -6.61
CA GLY A 153 -14.18 6.75 -6.26
C GLY A 153 -14.10 8.17 -6.84
N ARG A 154 -12.90 8.65 -7.16
CA ARG A 154 -12.69 9.98 -7.76
C ARG A 154 -13.09 10.02 -9.24
N LEU A 155 -13.24 8.87 -9.89
CA LEU A 155 -13.57 8.76 -11.31
C LEU A 155 -15.06 8.97 -11.61
N GLY A 156 -15.91 8.99 -10.57
CA GLY A 156 -17.31 9.32 -10.68
C GLY A 156 -18.15 8.76 -9.53
N PRO A 157 -19.30 9.37 -9.24
CA PRO A 157 -20.10 9.06 -8.06
C PRO A 157 -20.71 7.65 -8.05
N ARG A 158 -20.81 6.99 -9.21
CA ARG A 158 -21.42 5.66 -9.36
C ARG A 158 -20.41 4.56 -9.72
N VAL A 159 -19.11 4.86 -9.72
CA VAL A 159 -18.09 3.88 -10.15
C VAL A 159 -18.12 2.63 -9.26
N PHE A 160 -18.18 2.80 -7.95
CA PHE A 160 -18.27 1.68 -7.01
C PHE A 160 -19.54 0.85 -7.17
N ASP A 161 -20.67 1.49 -7.43
CA ASP A 161 -21.94 0.76 -7.67
C ASP A 161 -21.85 -0.09 -8.93
N VAL A 162 -21.32 0.46 -10.02
CA VAL A 162 -21.12 -0.25 -11.29
C VAL A 162 -20.16 -1.43 -11.09
N MET A 163 -19.01 -1.22 -10.46
CA MET A 163 -18.04 -2.28 -10.18
C MET A 163 -18.69 -3.39 -9.32
N ARG A 164 -19.37 -3.01 -8.25
CA ARG A 164 -20.03 -3.96 -7.34
C ARG A 164 -21.08 -4.81 -8.04
N ALA A 165 -21.94 -4.20 -8.87
CA ALA A 165 -22.97 -4.87 -9.63
C ALA A 165 -22.38 -5.93 -10.60
N ARG A 166 -21.23 -5.63 -11.22
CA ARG A 166 -20.52 -6.56 -12.10
C ARG A 166 -19.85 -7.68 -11.31
N PHE A 167 -19.09 -7.36 -10.26
CA PHE A 167 -18.28 -8.31 -9.52
C PHE A 167 -19.10 -9.39 -8.80
N GLN A 168 -20.25 -9.02 -8.22
CA GLN A 168 -21.09 -9.97 -7.49
C GLN A 168 -21.66 -11.12 -8.36
N ALA A 169 -21.77 -10.91 -9.66
CA ALA A 169 -22.30 -11.89 -10.59
C ALA A 169 -21.21 -12.82 -11.18
N GLN A 170 -19.94 -12.58 -10.88
CA GLN A 170 -18.81 -13.24 -11.54
C GLN A 170 -18.37 -14.50 -10.81
N ARG A 171 -18.70 -15.64 -11.37
CA ARG A 171 -18.20 -16.94 -10.91
C ARG A 171 -16.80 -17.19 -11.51
N GLY A 172 -15.92 -17.84 -10.74
CA GLY A 172 -14.55 -18.14 -11.19
C GLY A 172 -13.57 -16.98 -11.04
N VAL A 173 -14.02 -15.82 -10.54
CA VAL A 173 -13.18 -14.63 -10.30
C VAL A 173 -13.12 -14.35 -8.81
N ALA A 174 -11.91 -14.02 -8.31
CA ALA A 174 -11.70 -13.52 -6.97
C ALA A 174 -11.04 -12.13 -7.02
N TYR A 175 -11.40 -11.28 -6.09
CA TYR A 175 -10.94 -9.90 -6.02
C TYR A 175 -10.14 -9.65 -4.74
N ALA A 176 -9.05 -8.90 -4.86
CA ALA A 176 -8.36 -8.32 -3.73
C ALA A 176 -8.35 -6.79 -3.86
N PHE A 177 -8.76 -6.11 -2.79
CA PHE A 177 -8.81 -4.66 -2.72
C PHE A 177 -7.76 -4.19 -1.72
N LEU A 178 -6.89 -3.29 -2.15
CA LEU A 178 -5.86 -2.70 -1.30
C LEU A 178 -6.07 -1.19 -1.24
N GLY A 179 -5.66 -0.60 -0.13
CA GLY A 179 -5.58 0.85 -0.04
C GLY A 179 -4.97 1.34 1.25
N SER A 180 -4.56 2.59 1.21
CA SER A 180 -3.86 3.26 2.29
C SER A 180 -4.74 4.23 3.09
N GLU A 181 -5.90 4.60 2.57
CA GLU A 181 -6.88 5.45 3.24
C GLU A 181 -7.89 4.58 4.00
N GLU A 182 -7.48 4.09 5.18
CA GLU A 182 -8.24 3.12 5.99
C GLU A 182 -9.68 3.57 6.23
N GLY A 183 -9.89 4.83 6.59
CA GLY A 183 -11.22 5.36 6.88
C GLY A 183 -12.18 5.27 5.69
N ILE A 184 -11.72 5.55 4.48
CA ILE A 184 -12.53 5.46 3.26
C ILE A 184 -12.86 4.00 2.94
N LEU A 185 -11.88 3.11 3.07
CA LEU A 185 -12.09 1.68 2.83
C LEU A 185 -12.97 1.04 3.91
N GLU A 186 -12.81 1.44 5.16
CA GLU A 186 -13.68 1.00 6.25
C GLU A 186 -15.13 1.43 5.99
N GLU A 187 -15.37 2.67 5.62
CA GLU A 187 -16.68 3.18 5.22
C GLU A 187 -17.26 2.34 4.05
N LEU A 188 -16.47 2.13 2.99
CA LEU A 188 -16.92 1.46 1.77
C LEU A 188 -17.28 -0.03 2.00
N PHE A 189 -16.50 -0.75 2.83
CA PHE A 189 -16.65 -2.20 3.01
C PHE A 189 -17.40 -2.61 4.29
N SER A 190 -17.45 -1.75 5.31
CA SER A 190 -18.01 -2.06 6.63
C SER A 190 -19.33 -1.36 6.92
N GLU A 191 -19.61 -0.20 6.29
CA GLU A 191 -20.84 0.52 6.53
C GLU A 191 -22.03 -0.03 5.72
N LYS A 192 -23.16 -0.21 6.41
CA LYS A 192 -24.40 -0.66 5.78
C LYS A 192 -24.92 0.39 4.78
N GLY A 193 -25.23 -0.06 3.57
CA GLY A 193 -25.70 0.82 2.49
C GLY A 193 -24.60 1.27 1.53
N ARG A 194 -23.34 1.01 1.83
CA ARG A 194 -22.23 1.27 0.89
C ARG A 194 -22.09 0.15 -0.14
N ALA A 195 -21.58 0.48 -1.31
CA ALA A 195 -21.51 -0.42 -2.47
C ALA A 195 -20.84 -1.77 -2.17
N PHE A 196 -19.76 -1.77 -1.40
CA PHE A 196 -18.99 -2.97 -1.09
C PHE A 196 -19.24 -3.55 0.31
N TYR A 197 -20.33 -3.16 0.98
CA TYR A 197 -20.67 -3.69 2.29
C TYR A 197 -20.59 -5.23 2.34
N ARG A 198 -19.71 -5.77 3.21
CA ARG A 198 -19.45 -7.22 3.38
C ARG A 198 -19.04 -7.96 2.11
N PHE A 199 -18.48 -7.28 1.12
CA PHE A 199 -18.12 -7.94 -0.13
C PHE A 199 -16.78 -8.68 -0.05
N ALA A 200 -15.84 -8.20 0.75
CA ALA A 200 -14.53 -8.80 0.93
C ALA A 200 -14.24 -9.05 2.41
N VAL A 201 -13.43 -10.07 2.67
CA VAL A 201 -12.98 -10.39 4.03
C VAL A 201 -11.79 -9.49 4.37
N PRO A 202 -11.87 -8.69 5.44
CA PRO A 202 -10.74 -7.87 5.86
C PRO A 202 -9.59 -8.74 6.37
N ILE A 203 -8.39 -8.37 5.99
CA ILE A 203 -7.12 -8.92 6.47
C ILE A 203 -6.38 -7.77 7.16
N ASP A 204 -6.31 -7.83 8.46
CA ASP A 204 -5.54 -6.88 9.26
C ASP A 204 -4.08 -7.36 9.35
N LEU A 205 -3.15 -6.51 8.94
CA LEU A 205 -1.72 -6.81 9.05
C LEU A 205 -1.15 -6.53 10.44
N ALA A 206 -1.88 -5.76 11.27
CA ALA A 206 -1.45 -5.44 12.63
C ALA A 206 -1.76 -6.53 13.66
N ASP A 207 -2.60 -7.53 13.32
CA ASP A 207 -3.19 -8.48 14.28
C ASP A 207 -2.29 -9.66 14.65
N ALA A 208 -1.11 -9.82 14.06
CA ALA A 208 -0.22 -10.93 14.35
C ALA A 208 0.57 -10.69 15.67
N GLY A 209 -0.01 -11.11 16.79
CA GLY A 209 0.72 -11.16 18.07
C GLY A 209 0.94 -9.80 18.75
N GLY A 210 0.09 -8.81 18.48
CA GLY A 210 0.17 -7.48 19.10
C GLY A 210 1.19 -6.54 18.45
N ASN A 211 1.84 -6.96 17.38
CA ASN A 211 2.76 -6.13 16.61
C ASN A 211 2.00 -5.19 15.68
N ARG A 212 2.27 -3.91 15.83
CA ARG A 212 1.60 -2.83 15.10
C ARG A 212 1.61 -2.99 13.57
N PHE A 213 2.64 -3.60 13.02
CA PHE A 213 2.80 -3.80 11.57
C PHE A 213 2.76 -5.28 11.16
N GLY A 214 2.42 -6.19 12.10
CA GLY A 214 2.29 -7.61 11.84
C GLY A 214 3.61 -8.31 11.47
N ILE A 215 4.74 -7.78 11.93
CA ILE A 215 6.08 -8.39 11.79
C ILE A 215 6.63 -8.58 13.20
N ALA A 216 6.87 -9.82 13.61
CA ALA A 216 7.41 -10.11 14.94
C ALA A 216 8.85 -9.60 15.07
N PRO A 217 9.30 -9.18 16.28
CA PRO A 217 10.69 -8.81 16.53
C PRO A 217 11.68 -9.91 16.12
N ASP A 218 11.35 -11.16 16.38
CA ASP A 218 12.19 -12.31 16.01
C ASP A 218 12.33 -12.45 14.48
N ASP A 219 11.27 -12.20 13.71
CA ASP A 219 11.32 -12.19 12.24
C ASP A 219 12.26 -11.07 11.72
N TRP A 220 12.22 -9.90 12.38
CA TRP A 220 13.14 -8.81 12.08
C TRP A 220 14.59 -9.17 12.42
N LEU A 221 14.81 -9.76 13.59
CA LEU A 221 16.13 -10.15 14.06
C LEU A 221 16.79 -11.14 13.09
N GLU A 222 16.07 -12.20 12.71
CA GLU A 222 16.56 -13.20 11.75
C GLU A 222 16.88 -12.57 10.40
N TYR A 223 15.93 -11.79 9.88
CA TYR A 223 16.08 -11.13 8.58
C TYR A 223 17.27 -10.16 8.55
N LEU A 224 17.41 -9.30 9.55
CA LEU A 224 18.47 -8.30 9.59
C LEU A 224 19.84 -8.95 9.73
N ARG A 225 19.96 -9.98 10.59
CA ARG A 225 21.21 -10.76 10.73
C ARG A 225 21.62 -11.37 9.39
N GLU A 226 20.68 -12.02 8.69
CA GLU A 226 20.95 -12.61 7.37
C GLU A 226 21.42 -11.54 6.36
N LYS A 227 20.69 -10.43 6.25
CA LYS A 227 21.02 -9.37 5.28
C LYS A 227 22.35 -8.68 5.54
N PHE A 228 22.69 -8.42 6.80
CA PHE A 228 23.99 -7.86 7.16
C PHE A 228 25.12 -8.89 6.99
N ALA A 229 24.89 -10.16 7.30
CA ALA A 229 25.86 -11.23 7.13
C ALA A 229 26.26 -11.43 5.66
N VAL A 230 25.30 -11.38 4.71
CA VAL A 230 25.57 -11.40 3.25
C VAL A 230 26.55 -10.28 2.85
N ARG A 231 26.54 -9.15 3.56
CA ARG A 231 27.43 -8.00 3.35
C ARG A 231 28.71 -8.07 4.19
N LYS A 232 28.94 -9.19 4.89
CA LYS A 232 30.08 -9.42 5.80
C LYS A 232 30.12 -8.41 6.96
N ILE A 233 28.96 -8.02 7.46
CA ILE A 233 28.76 -7.16 8.63
C ILE A 233 28.02 -7.98 9.68
N ALA A 234 28.50 -7.99 10.92
CA ALA A 234 27.83 -8.59 12.06
C ALA A 234 26.98 -7.54 12.78
N ILE A 235 25.79 -7.93 13.19
CA ILE A 235 24.88 -7.12 14.00
C ILE A 235 24.40 -7.99 15.17
N ASP A 236 24.46 -7.48 16.40
CA ASP A 236 23.98 -8.15 17.59
C ASP A 236 22.52 -7.79 17.93
N ASP A 237 21.92 -8.51 18.85
CA ASP A 237 20.52 -8.35 19.25
C ASP A 237 20.27 -6.97 19.83
N VAL A 238 21.18 -6.46 20.65
CA VAL A 238 21.05 -5.13 21.26
C VAL A 238 20.98 -4.03 20.19
N SER A 239 21.79 -4.15 19.14
CA SER A 239 21.78 -3.21 18.02
C SER A 239 20.51 -3.32 17.19
N VAL A 240 19.97 -4.56 17.00
CA VAL A 240 18.68 -4.78 16.32
C VAL A 240 17.54 -4.22 17.15
N ASP A 241 17.48 -4.49 18.45
CA ASP A 241 16.46 -3.95 19.34
C ASP A 241 16.44 -2.42 19.30
N ARG A 242 17.61 -1.80 19.38
CA ARG A 242 17.73 -0.34 19.29
C ARG A 242 17.27 0.23 17.97
N LEU A 243 17.54 -0.49 16.86
CA LEU A 243 17.07 -0.13 15.53
C LEU A 243 15.54 -0.22 15.45
N LEU A 244 14.96 -1.28 15.99
CA LEU A 244 13.50 -1.49 16.01
C LEU A 244 12.80 -0.49 16.94
N ASP A 245 13.39 -0.16 18.08
CA ASP A 245 12.86 0.87 18.99
C ASP A 245 12.83 2.25 18.30
N ALA A 246 13.89 2.60 17.58
CA ALA A 246 13.97 3.88 16.86
C ALA A 246 12.96 4.02 15.72
N THR A 247 12.56 2.89 15.11
CA THR A 247 11.66 2.86 13.95
C THR A 247 10.26 2.32 14.30
N GLY A 248 10.03 1.91 15.56
CA GLY A 248 8.82 1.24 15.99
C GLY A 248 8.51 -0.03 15.19
N GLY A 249 9.51 -0.64 14.54
CA GLY A 249 9.35 -1.76 13.62
C GLY A 249 8.58 -1.42 12.33
N HIS A 250 8.41 -0.13 12.01
CA HIS A 250 7.76 0.28 10.76
C HIS A 250 8.59 -0.15 9.54
N PRO A 251 8.06 -0.93 8.59
CA PRO A 251 8.85 -1.55 7.54
C PRO A 251 9.70 -0.58 6.71
N GLN A 252 9.11 0.54 6.29
CA GLN A 252 9.83 1.55 5.50
C GLN A 252 10.94 2.22 6.31
N ASP A 253 10.62 2.66 7.54
CA ASP A 253 11.59 3.37 8.40
C ASP A 253 12.73 2.43 8.82
N THR A 254 12.41 1.18 9.15
CA THR A 254 13.40 0.15 9.47
C THR A 254 14.36 -0.09 8.30
N MET A 255 13.83 -0.24 7.08
CA MET A 255 14.67 -0.44 5.90
C MET A 255 15.50 0.80 5.55
N GLN A 256 14.96 2.00 5.75
CA GLN A 256 15.69 3.26 5.56
C GLN A 256 16.87 3.38 6.53
N LEU A 257 16.61 3.09 7.82
CA LEU A 257 17.68 3.09 8.83
C LEU A 257 18.73 2.00 8.55
N CYS A 258 18.32 0.81 8.14
CA CYS A 258 19.25 -0.26 7.74
C CYS A 258 20.13 0.16 6.55
N ALA A 259 19.58 0.87 5.58
CA ALA A 259 20.36 1.38 4.45
C ALA A 259 21.41 2.39 4.90
N ALA A 260 21.03 3.38 5.72
CA ALA A 260 21.94 4.36 6.30
C ALA A 260 23.06 3.68 7.13
N LEU A 261 22.67 2.71 7.98
CA LEU A 261 23.61 1.94 8.78
C LEU A 261 24.59 1.14 7.90
N TYR A 262 24.10 0.49 6.86
CA TYR A 262 24.96 -0.24 5.93
C TYR A 262 26.00 0.69 5.26
N TYR A 263 25.59 1.85 4.77
CA TYR A 263 26.50 2.79 4.14
C TYR A 263 27.52 3.36 5.14
N LEU A 264 27.09 3.70 6.36
CA LEU A 264 27.96 4.13 7.45
C LEU A 264 29.06 3.09 7.71
N MET A 265 28.69 1.82 7.90
CA MET A 265 29.64 0.73 8.17
C MET A 265 30.59 0.48 7.00
N ARG A 266 30.09 0.49 5.78
CA ARG A 266 30.88 0.32 4.57
C ARG A 266 31.94 1.41 4.43
N ASP A 267 31.53 2.67 4.57
CA ASP A 267 32.41 3.84 4.35
C ASP A 267 33.46 3.97 5.45
N ALA A 268 33.13 3.54 6.68
CA ALA A 268 34.08 3.45 7.79
C ALA A 268 34.97 2.18 7.75
N GLY A 269 34.70 1.24 6.80
CA GLY A 269 35.43 -0.04 6.74
C GLY A 269 35.15 -0.97 7.92
N GLN A 270 34.07 -0.72 8.69
CA GLN A 270 33.73 -1.49 9.88
C GLN A 270 32.87 -2.71 9.56
N ARG A 271 33.00 -3.75 10.40
CA ARG A 271 32.34 -5.04 10.18
C ARG A 271 31.46 -5.49 11.35
N VAL A 272 31.43 -4.76 12.44
CA VAL A 272 30.63 -5.06 13.62
C VAL A 272 29.81 -3.83 13.99
N VAL A 273 28.50 -3.96 13.97
CA VAL A 273 27.57 -2.90 14.36
C VAL A 273 27.55 -2.78 15.88
N SER A 274 27.51 -1.57 16.39
CA SER A 274 27.25 -1.25 17.78
C SER A 274 26.02 -0.34 17.89
N ALA A 275 25.49 -0.21 19.10
CA ALA A 275 24.38 0.70 19.39
C ALA A 275 24.66 2.16 18.99
N ASP A 276 25.93 2.61 19.09
CA ASP A 276 26.31 3.97 18.69
C ASP A 276 26.25 4.14 17.16
N HIS A 277 26.62 3.11 16.40
CA HIS A 277 26.46 3.14 14.94
C HIS A 277 24.98 3.27 14.54
N VAL A 278 24.07 2.63 15.25
CA VAL A 278 22.63 2.77 15.02
C VAL A 278 22.18 4.21 15.27
N ALA A 279 22.65 4.84 16.36
CA ALA A 279 22.30 6.23 16.66
C ALA A 279 22.84 7.20 15.59
N VAL A 280 24.06 7.05 15.14
CA VAL A 280 24.65 7.88 14.06
C VAL A 280 23.90 7.67 12.74
N ALA A 281 23.60 6.41 12.39
CA ALA A 281 22.84 6.09 11.18
C ALA A 281 21.41 6.64 11.22
N TYR A 282 20.78 6.68 12.40
CA TYR A 282 19.45 7.27 12.58
C TYR A 282 19.45 8.77 12.28
N GLU A 283 20.44 9.50 12.81
CA GLU A 283 20.61 10.93 12.50
C GLU A 283 20.88 11.18 11.01
N GLN A 284 21.63 10.30 10.37
CA GLN A 284 21.86 10.38 8.93
C GLN A 284 20.56 10.12 8.15
N ALA A 285 19.81 9.09 8.49
CA ALA A 285 18.56 8.76 7.84
C ALA A 285 17.52 9.90 7.98
N LEU A 286 17.43 10.54 9.14
CA LEU A 286 16.57 11.71 9.33
C LEU A 286 16.97 12.89 8.44
N ARG A 287 18.27 13.17 8.29
CA ARG A 287 18.75 14.21 7.37
C ARG A 287 18.42 13.90 5.91
N GLU A 288 18.57 12.64 5.49
CA GLU A 288 18.20 12.20 4.13
C GLU A 288 16.69 12.34 3.85
N LEU A 289 15.85 12.18 4.87
CA LEU A 289 14.40 12.30 4.79
C LEU A 289 13.87 13.72 5.07
N GLU A 290 14.72 14.67 5.41
CA GLU A 290 14.31 16.04 5.77
C GLU A 290 13.46 16.70 4.67
N ARG A 291 13.91 16.63 3.41
CA ARG A 291 13.20 17.25 2.30
C ARG A 291 11.80 16.63 2.02
N PRO A 292 11.65 15.32 1.89
CA PRO A 292 10.31 14.71 1.74
C PRO A 292 9.42 14.94 2.97
N PHE A 293 9.97 14.96 4.18
CA PHE A 293 9.21 15.26 5.40
C PHE A 293 8.76 16.72 5.46
N ALA A 294 9.62 17.65 5.04
CA ALA A 294 9.26 19.07 4.94
C ALA A 294 8.10 19.31 3.96
N LEU A 295 8.07 18.60 2.83
CA LEU A 295 6.94 18.66 1.88
C LEU A 295 5.64 18.15 2.54
N HIS A 296 5.65 16.98 3.16
CA HIS A 296 4.49 16.46 3.88
C HIS A 296 4.03 17.41 4.98
N TRP A 297 4.97 18.00 5.73
CA TRP A 297 4.67 18.97 6.76
C TRP A 297 4.00 20.23 6.20
N SER A 298 4.50 20.76 5.08
CA SER A 298 3.92 21.95 4.43
C SER A 298 2.49 21.72 3.94
N GLU A 299 2.18 20.51 3.45
CA GLU A 299 0.83 20.12 3.06
C GLU A 299 -0.16 20.12 4.22
N LEU A 300 0.30 19.82 5.43
CA LEU A 300 -0.53 19.92 6.64
C LEU A 300 -0.86 21.37 7.01
N GLY A 301 0.02 22.31 6.66
CA GLY A 301 -0.18 23.75 6.90
C GLY A 301 -1.32 24.37 6.10
N THR A 302 -1.81 23.70 5.05
CA THR A 302 -2.94 24.18 4.23
C THR A 302 -4.29 24.11 4.95
N GLN A 303 -4.38 23.35 6.04
CA GLN A 303 -5.60 23.20 6.83
C GLN A 303 -5.38 23.71 8.27
N LYS A 304 -6.32 24.50 8.73
CA LYS A 304 -6.27 25.08 10.07
C LYS A 304 -6.17 23.99 11.15
N TYR A 305 -5.30 24.18 12.10
CA TYR A 305 -5.04 23.32 13.27
C TYR A 305 -4.41 21.94 13.00
N LEU A 306 -4.24 21.51 11.76
CA LEU A 306 -3.67 20.17 11.48
C LEU A 306 -2.25 20.05 12.04
N GLN A 307 -1.39 21.02 11.75
CA GLN A 307 -0.03 21.04 12.27
C GLN A 307 0.03 21.14 13.79
N GLN A 308 -0.86 21.93 14.43
CA GLN A 308 -0.89 22.05 15.88
C GLN A 308 -1.27 20.72 16.55
N VAL A 309 -2.26 20.01 16.01
CA VAL A 309 -2.67 18.69 16.53
C VAL A 309 -1.57 17.66 16.26
N ALA A 310 -0.94 17.69 15.08
CA ALA A 310 0.19 16.81 14.74
C ALA A 310 1.38 16.99 15.69
N LYS A 311 1.75 18.23 16.05
CA LYS A 311 2.78 18.53 17.05
C LYS A 311 2.44 17.92 18.41
N ARG A 312 1.21 18.08 18.87
CA ARG A 312 0.75 17.51 20.15
C ARG A 312 0.84 15.99 20.17
N ILE A 313 0.55 15.34 19.03
CA ILE A 313 0.75 13.88 18.87
C ILE A 313 2.24 13.54 18.97
N ALA A 314 3.11 14.28 18.26
CA ALA A 314 4.56 14.04 18.27
C ALA A 314 5.20 14.14 19.65
N HIS A 315 4.68 15.04 20.49
CA HIS A 315 5.12 15.21 21.88
C HIS A 315 4.39 14.32 22.90
N GLY A 316 3.43 13.50 22.46
CA GLY A 316 2.66 12.60 23.33
C GLY A 316 1.80 13.34 24.38
N VAL A 317 1.49 14.61 24.15
CA VAL A 317 0.71 15.42 25.11
C VAL A 317 -0.78 15.27 24.94
N VAL A 318 -1.55 15.61 25.98
CA VAL A 318 -3.02 15.49 25.98
C VAL A 318 -3.63 16.38 24.90
N LEU A 319 -4.36 15.77 23.97
CA LEU A 319 -4.91 16.45 22.78
C LEU A 319 -6.04 17.45 23.11
N TYR A 320 -6.81 17.18 24.17
CA TYR A 320 -8.00 17.94 24.56
C TYR A 320 -7.76 18.84 25.77
N ALA A 321 -6.50 19.16 26.09
CA ALA A 321 -6.18 20.03 27.19
C ALA A 321 -6.74 21.47 26.96
N ALA A 322 -7.18 22.14 28.02
CA ALA A 322 -7.78 23.47 27.92
C ALA A 322 -6.81 24.52 27.33
N ASP A 323 -5.53 24.32 27.54
CA ASP A 323 -4.41 25.17 27.09
C ASP A 323 -3.94 24.82 25.65
N SER A 324 -4.62 23.90 24.96
CA SER A 324 -4.20 23.45 23.63
C SER A 324 -4.22 24.54 22.56
N GLY A 325 -4.93 25.63 22.77
CA GLY A 325 -5.17 26.67 21.76
C GLY A 325 -6.03 26.20 20.57
N VAL A 326 -6.52 24.95 20.61
CA VAL A 326 -7.34 24.35 19.56
C VAL A 326 -8.72 23.99 20.14
N PRO A 327 -9.82 24.51 19.58
CA PRO A 327 -11.16 24.13 20.02
C PRO A 327 -11.40 22.62 19.86
N ARG A 328 -12.07 22.01 20.84
CA ARG A 328 -12.30 20.56 20.88
C ARG A 328 -12.92 19.98 19.60
N PRO A 329 -13.91 20.62 18.93
CA PRO A 329 -14.42 20.13 17.65
C PRO A 329 -13.35 20.13 16.55
N GLU A 330 -12.45 21.10 16.56
CA GLU A 330 -11.36 21.21 15.58
C GLU A 330 -10.28 20.15 15.81
N VAL A 331 -10.00 19.79 17.07
CA VAL A 331 -9.13 18.63 17.37
C VAL A 331 -9.69 17.36 16.77
N LEU A 332 -11.01 17.11 16.90
CA LEU A 332 -11.65 15.94 16.29
C LEU A 332 -11.53 15.94 14.77
N ARG A 333 -11.84 17.05 14.11
CA ARG A 333 -11.72 17.19 12.65
C ARG A 333 -10.27 16.99 12.18
N ALA A 334 -9.32 17.55 12.91
CA ALA A 334 -7.89 17.37 12.60
C ALA A 334 -7.46 15.91 12.74
N LEU A 335 -7.89 15.21 13.79
CA LEU A 335 -7.61 13.79 13.99
C LEU A 335 -8.22 12.92 12.88
N GLU A 336 -9.46 13.19 12.49
CA GLU A 336 -10.11 12.51 11.36
C GLU A 336 -9.34 12.74 10.06
N SER A 337 -8.94 14.00 9.80
CA SER A 337 -8.15 14.33 8.60
C SER A 337 -6.77 13.67 8.60
N LEU A 338 -6.05 13.67 9.72
CA LEU A 338 -4.75 13.01 9.85
C LEU A 338 -4.86 11.49 9.67
N ARG A 339 -5.92 10.88 10.23
CA ARG A 339 -6.20 9.45 10.04
C ARG A 339 -6.58 9.12 8.60
N ALA A 340 -7.46 9.90 7.99
CA ALA A 340 -7.85 9.71 6.58
C ALA A 340 -6.65 9.79 5.63
N ARG A 341 -5.66 10.62 5.96
CA ARG A 341 -4.39 10.71 5.22
C ARG A 341 -3.41 9.57 5.53
N GLY A 342 -3.72 8.69 6.50
CA GLY A 342 -2.84 7.61 6.94
C GLY A 342 -1.58 8.08 7.66
N LEU A 343 -1.59 9.30 8.23
CA LEU A 343 -0.42 9.87 8.93
C LEU A 343 -0.36 9.47 10.40
N VAL A 344 -1.53 9.28 11.02
CA VAL A 344 -1.62 8.86 12.42
C VAL A 344 -2.58 7.69 12.58
N THR A 345 -2.31 6.86 13.56
CA THR A 345 -3.19 5.77 13.99
C THR A 345 -3.62 5.95 15.43
N ARG A 346 -4.78 5.37 15.77
CA ARG A 346 -5.32 5.42 17.13
C ARG A 346 -4.89 4.18 17.90
N LEU A 347 -4.16 4.37 19.00
CA LEU A 347 -3.73 3.27 19.88
C LEU A 347 -4.77 2.92 20.96
N GLY A 348 -5.67 3.86 21.25
CA GLY A 348 -6.69 3.71 22.29
C GLY A 348 -7.45 5.01 22.50
N ARG A 349 -8.26 5.08 23.57
CA ARG A 349 -9.07 6.28 23.85
C ARG A 349 -8.19 7.51 24.07
N GLY A 350 -8.24 8.46 23.13
CA GLY A 350 -7.48 9.72 23.20
C GLY A 350 -5.98 9.61 22.93
N ARG A 351 -5.48 8.42 22.57
CA ARG A 351 -4.07 8.18 22.26
C ARG A 351 -3.87 7.92 20.78
N TYR A 352 -2.99 8.71 20.19
CA TYR A 352 -2.62 8.63 18.78
C TYR A 352 -1.12 8.67 18.65
N GLU A 353 -0.60 8.08 17.58
CA GLU A 353 0.81 8.18 17.21
C GLU A 353 0.95 8.23 15.69
N PHE A 354 2.11 8.70 15.24
CA PHE A 354 2.42 8.68 13.81
C PHE A 354 2.57 7.25 13.30
N VAL A 355 2.09 7.01 12.08
CA VAL A 355 2.27 5.75 11.38
C VAL A 355 3.75 5.54 11.05
N GLU A 356 4.41 6.59 10.55
CA GLU A 356 5.86 6.63 10.30
C GLU A 356 6.55 7.27 11.51
N PRO A 357 7.22 6.51 12.39
CA PRO A 357 7.86 7.05 13.59
C PRO A 357 8.93 8.10 13.29
N MET A 358 9.69 7.92 12.19
CA MET A 358 10.70 8.90 11.78
C MET A 358 10.08 10.24 11.35
N PHE A 359 8.90 10.24 10.75
CA PHE A 359 8.18 11.48 10.48
C PHE A 359 7.66 12.13 11.77
N GLY A 360 7.19 11.34 12.73
CA GLY A 360 6.82 11.83 14.06
C GLY A 360 7.99 12.50 14.78
N GLU A 361 9.19 11.92 14.73
CA GLU A 361 10.41 12.48 15.28
C GLU A 361 10.82 13.78 14.57
N TYR A 362 10.72 13.82 13.24
CA TYR A 362 10.93 15.06 12.48
C TYR A 362 10.03 16.20 12.95
N VAL A 363 8.74 15.93 13.12
CA VAL A 363 7.74 16.91 13.61
C VAL A 363 8.09 17.39 15.02
N ARG A 364 8.51 16.49 15.91
CA ARG A 364 8.94 16.81 17.28
C ARG A 364 10.14 17.76 17.30
N ARG A 365 11.19 17.49 16.49
CA ARG A 365 12.40 18.30 16.40
C ARG A 365 12.17 19.70 15.81
N MET A 366 11.25 19.82 14.85
CA MET A 366 10.90 21.13 14.30
C MET A 366 10.33 22.07 15.37
N ASP A 367 9.58 21.55 16.31
CA ASP A 367 8.98 22.37 17.39
C ASP A 367 10.05 22.82 18.40
N GLU A 368 10.99 21.94 18.73
CA GLU A 368 12.11 22.24 19.61
C GLU A 368 13.04 23.32 19.04
N SER A 369 13.29 23.28 17.71
CA SER A 369 14.12 24.29 17.03
C SER A 369 13.48 25.68 17.04
N LEU A 370 12.16 25.76 16.96
CA LEU A 370 11.41 27.00 17.04
C LEU A 370 11.35 27.56 18.48
N ALA A 371 11.31 26.69 19.49
CA ALA A 371 11.35 27.10 20.90
C ALA A 371 12.71 27.69 21.32
N GLY A 372 13.82 27.25 20.67
CA GLY A 372 15.18 27.77 20.89
C GLY A 372 15.48 29.10 20.22
N THR A 373 14.64 29.58 19.31
CA THR A 373 14.83 30.83 18.54
C THR A 373 14.07 32.03 19.09
N VAL A 374 13.33 31.89 20.21
CA VAL A 374 12.73 33.06 20.88
C VAL A 374 13.81 33.79 21.65
N PRO A 375 14.19 35.03 21.25
CA PRO A 375 15.14 35.82 22.04
C PRO A 375 14.53 36.10 23.41
N ARG A 376 15.33 35.89 24.46
CA ARG A 376 15.00 36.30 25.82
C ARG A 376 14.84 37.82 25.93
#